data_f39d2b4c280e05ab1d92a79d58dfda08
#
_entry.id   f39d2b4c280e05ab1d92a79d58dfda08
#
_cell.length_a   1.000
_cell.length_b   1.000
_cell.length_c   1.000
_cell.angle_alpha   90.00
_cell.angle_beta   90.00
_cell.angle_gamma   90.00
#
_symmetry.space_group_name_H-M   'P 1'
#
loop_
_entity.id
_entity.type
_entity.pdbx_description
1 polymer ?
#
loop_
_entity_poly.entity_id
_entity_poly.type
_entity_poly.pdbx_seq_one_letter_code
_entity_poly.pdbx_strand_id
1 'polypeptide(L)'
;MKKKSFYNNKKRNTKWTEKEVGRKISFADKYIEAGTGSDKFDRKRPKQKKKISKDKTLKVFKNVFIVIFCFIFLSVGYSAMDLYIERNAMPETIANTDSSASFSEVNLMLKSLAVPSLSLDASVMLDSVIKSAEDEAYNAVTFDLKRDDGTIGYESKLATIMAYGAVTSPASELEKSIKKLTNADIIPVGRISCYKDNIITRSDIDSAIKDGKSIYRDNEGYAYLNPNDDTAYNYIKSIIEETKAMGITVFLLDNTT
;
A
#
# COMPACT_ATOMS: atom_id res chain seq x y z
N MET A 1 40.32 32.40 -27.88
CA MET A 1 39.64 32.32 -26.55
C MET A 1 39.98 31.00 -25.86
N LYS A 2 40.79 31.05 -24.80
CA LYS A 2 41.27 29.84 -24.08
C LYS A 2 40.28 29.49 -22.98
N LYS A 3 39.70 28.27 -22.98
CA LYS A 3 38.90 27.72 -21.88
C LYS A 3 39.86 27.22 -20.79
N LYS A 4 39.76 27.82 -19.57
CA LYS A 4 40.46 27.37 -18.37
C LYS A 4 39.63 26.27 -17.72
N SER A 5 40.24 25.08 -17.60
CA SER A 5 39.75 23.96 -16.80
C SER A 5 40.11 24.21 -15.31
N PHE A 6 39.11 24.22 -14.44
CA PHE A 6 39.29 24.24 -12.98
C PHE A 6 39.22 22.81 -12.44
N TYR A 7 40.39 22.16 -12.33
CA TYR A 7 40.52 20.97 -11.50
C TYR A 7 41.01 21.39 -10.11
N ASN A 8 40.14 21.34 -9.14
CA ASN A 8 40.46 21.65 -7.73
C ASN A 8 40.87 20.36 -7.01
N ASN A 9 42.20 20.12 -6.98
CA ASN A 9 42.81 18.96 -6.36
C ASN A 9 43.01 19.27 -4.86
N LYS A 10 42.03 18.96 -4.03
CA LYS A 10 42.11 19.13 -2.57
C LYS A 10 42.95 18.00 -1.98
N LYS A 11 44.26 18.21 -1.86
CA LYS A 11 45.19 17.34 -1.10
C LYS A 11 44.71 17.27 0.35
N ARG A 12 44.24 16.09 0.78
CA ARG A 12 44.01 15.81 2.20
C ARG A 12 45.37 15.63 2.88
N ASN A 13 45.81 16.65 3.60
CA ASN A 13 46.95 16.55 4.54
C ASN A 13 46.44 15.79 5.78
N THR A 14 46.67 14.50 5.84
CA THR A 14 46.57 13.74 7.07
C THR A 14 47.82 14.02 7.91
N LYS A 15 47.77 15.02 8.76
CA LYS A 15 48.75 15.16 9.85
C LYS A 15 48.44 14.12 10.92
N TRP A 16 49.23 13.09 11.02
CA TRP A 16 49.22 12.15 12.15
C TRP A 16 49.62 12.89 13.40
N THR A 17 48.85 12.77 14.47
CA THR A 17 49.19 13.42 15.74
C THR A 17 50.26 12.58 16.45
N GLU A 18 51.23 13.25 17.14
CA GLU A 18 52.32 12.60 17.91
C GLU A 18 51.78 11.53 18.87
N LYS A 19 50.59 11.62 19.33
CA LYS A 19 49.95 10.67 20.23
C LYS A 19 49.70 9.30 19.60
N GLU A 20 49.49 9.21 18.28
CA GLU A 20 49.27 7.95 17.57
C GLU A 20 50.56 7.26 17.20
N VAL A 21 51.62 8.06 16.91
CA VAL A 21 52.98 7.51 16.65
C VAL A 21 53.55 6.94 17.93
N GLY A 22 53.41 7.59 19.06
CA GLY A 22 53.85 7.12 20.36
C GLY A 22 53.20 5.83 20.82
N ARG A 23 51.94 5.64 20.50
CA ARG A 23 51.17 4.41 20.82
C ARG A 23 51.63 3.20 19.99
N LYS A 24 52.04 3.40 18.72
CA LYS A 24 52.54 2.33 17.85
C LYS A 24 53.95 1.89 18.26
N ILE A 25 54.83 2.82 18.62
CA ILE A 25 56.18 2.55 19.08
C ILE A 25 56.15 1.78 20.42
N SER A 26 55.29 2.21 21.36
CA SER A 26 55.09 1.52 22.64
C SER A 26 54.59 0.08 22.51
N PHE A 27 53.84 -0.25 21.45
CA PHE A 27 53.36 -1.60 21.22
C PHE A 27 54.48 -2.49 20.65
N ALA A 28 55.32 -1.97 19.77
CA ALA A 28 56.46 -2.68 19.20
C ALA A 28 57.54 -2.94 20.25
N ASP A 29 57.88 -1.96 21.09
CA ASP A 29 58.85 -2.10 22.16
C ASP A 29 58.43 -3.14 23.20
N LYS A 30 57.16 -3.28 23.49
CA LYS A 30 56.63 -4.27 24.43
C LYS A 30 56.76 -5.73 23.91
N TYR A 31 56.81 -5.92 22.59
CA TYR A 31 56.99 -7.23 21.98
C TYR A 31 58.48 -7.59 21.81
N ILE A 32 59.37 -6.61 21.71
CA ILE A 32 60.82 -6.85 21.56
C ILE A 32 61.43 -7.22 22.93
N GLU A 33 60.97 -6.61 24.02
CA GLU A 33 61.45 -6.96 25.36
C GLU A 33 60.93 -8.32 25.89
N ALA A 34 59.86 -8.85 25.32
CA ALA A 34 59.31 -10.14 25.75
C ALA A 34 60.07 -11.37 25.15
N GLY A 35 61.07 -11.13 24.26
CA GLY A 35 61.82 -12.19 23.56
C GLY A 35 63.15 -12.60 24.19
N THR A 36 63.62 -11.95 25.25
CA THR A 36 64.90 -12.34 25.93
C THR A 36 64.61 -12.93 27.30
N GLY A 37 64.72 -14.22 27.34
CA GLY A 37 64.29 -15.09 28.41
C GLY A 37 64.79 -14.81 29.82
N SER A 38 63.97 -15.23 30.73
CA SER A 38 64.36 -16.07 31.89
C SER A 38 63.06 -16.48 32.63
N ASP A 39 63.01 -17.73 32.91
CA ASP A 39 61.99 -18.41 33.73
C ASP A 39 61.76 -17.68 35.06
N LYS A 40 60.57 -17.15 35.28
CA LYS A 40 60.02 -16.90 36.63
C LYS A 40 58.55 -17.24 36.68
N PHE A 41 58.32 -18.23 37.46
CA PHE A 41 57.01 -18.76 37.93
C PHE A 41 55.90 -17.72 37.95
N ASP A 42 54.88 -17.97 37.16
CA ASP A 42 53.68 -17.19 37.07
C ASP A 42 52.76 -17.49 38.26
N ARG A 43 52.80 -16.64 39.27
CA ARG A 43 51.78 -16.64 40.34
C ARG A 43 50.50 -16.11 39.76
N LYS A 44 49.53 -16.99 39.54
CA LYS A 44 48.17 -16.66 39.16
C LYS A 44 47.61 -15.55 40.09
N ARG A 45 47.52 -14.33 39.60
CA ARG A 45 46.81 -13.27 40.31
C ARG A 45 45.30 -13.61 40.39
N PRO A 46 44.66 -13.48 41.56
CA PRO A 46 43.24 -13.71 41.66
C PRO A 46 42.52 -12.73 40.79
N LYS A 47 41.58 -13.22 39.94
CA LYS A 47 40.70 -12.38 39.13
C LYS A 47 39.89 -11.48 40.06
N GLN A 48 40.21 -10.18 40.09
CA GLN A 48 39.37 -9.21 40.77
C GLN A 48 37.97 -9.23 40.14
N LYS A 49 36.98 -9.68 40.88
CA LYS A 49 35.56 -9.50 40.51
C LYS A 49 35.31 -8.02 40.40
N LYS A 50 35.13 -7.50 39.18
CA LYS A 50 34.72 -6.12 38.96
C LYS A 50 33.37 -5.87 39.71
N LYS A 51 33.45 -5.12 40.80
CA LYS A 51 32.25 -4.64 41.48
C LYS A 51 31.51 -3.71 40.49
N ILE A 52 30.42 -4.21 39.94
CA ILE A 52 29.56 -3.40 39.07
C ILE A 52 28.99 -2.30 39.95
N SER A 53 29.24 -1.05 39.62
CA SER A 53 28.74 0.09 40.41
C SER A 53 27.21 0.07 40.40
N LYS A 54 26.58 0.30 41.53
CA LYS A 54 25.11 0.32 41.67
C LYS A 54 24.43 1.26 40.66
N ASP A 55 25.12 2.31 40.22
CA ASP A 55 24.62 3.27 39.22
C ASP A 55 24.54 2.68 37.81
N LYS A 56 25.47 1.76 37.44
CA LYS A 56 25.41 1.09 36.14
C LYS A 56 24.30 0.05 36.09
N THR A 57 24.08 -0.68 37.18
CA THR A 57 22.97 -1.63 37.28
C THR A 57 21.61 -0.92 37.25
N LEU A 58 21.48 0.21 37.92
CA LEU A 58 20.25 1.00 37.92
C LEU A 58 19.90 1.55 36.53
N LYS A 59 20.90 1.99 35.76
CA LYS A 59 20.72 2.44 34.36
C LYS A 59 20.31 1.28 33.45
N VAL A 60 20.88 0.11 33.60
CA VAL A 60 20.49 -1.09 32.83
C VAL A 60 19.07 -1.50 33.19
N PHE A 61 18.70 -1.55 34.47
CA PHE A 61 17.32 -1.84 34.89
C PHE A 61 16.32 -0.83 34.33
N LYS A 62 16.64 0.48 34.34
CA LYS A 62 15.78 1.50 33.76
C LYS A 62 15.57 1.30 32.27
N ASN A 63 16.61 0.98 31.51
CA ASN A 63 16.50 0.74 30.07
C ASN A 63 15.71 -0.54 29.77
N VAL A 64 15.92 -1.62 30.51
CA VAL A 64 15.14 -2.87 30.41
C VAL A 64 13.67 -2.61 30.72
N PHE A 65 13.38 -1.81 31.75
CA PHE A 65 12.01 -1.45 32.11
C PHE A 65 11.31 -0.65 31.01
N ILE A 66 12.01 0.28 30.37
CA ILE A 66 11.48 1.06 29.23
C ILE A 66 11.15 0.13 28.05
N VAL A 67 12.02 -0.82 27.73
CA VAL A 67 11.79 -1.77 26.64
C VAL A 67 10.58 -2.66 26.93
N ILE A 68 10.47 -3.20 28.15
CA ILE A 68 9.30 -4.00 28.57
C ILE A 68 8.02 -3.16 28.51
N PHE A 69 8.07 -1.90 28.96
CA PHE A 69 6.92 -1.01 28.92
C PHE A 69 6.48 -0.72 27.47
N CYS A 70 7.42 -0.51 26.54
CA CYS A 70 7.12 -0.35 25.13
C CYS A 70 6.47 -1.61 24.53
N PHE A 71 6.94 -2.80 24.88
CA PHE A 71 6.33 -4.06 24.43
C PHE A 71 4.91 -4.24 24.97
N ILE A 72 4.67 -3.91 26.22
CA ILE A 72 3.32 -3.96 26.83
C ILE A 72 2.40 -2.96 26.11
N PHE A 73 2.88 -1.75 25.84
CA PHE A 73 2.10 -0.70 25.16
C PHE A 73 1.75 -1.10 23.74
N LEU A 74 2.70 -1.71 22.99
CA LEU A 74 2.46 -2.26 21.66
C LEU A 74 1.47 -3.41 21.68
N SER A 75 1.57 -4.33 22.65
CA SER A 75 0.64 -5.46 22.74
C SER A 75 -0.78 -5.03 23.11
N VAL A 76 -0.92 -4.05 24.01
CA VAL A 76 -2.23 -3.47 24.39
C VAL A 76 -2.81 -2.68 23.20
N GLY A 77 -1.97 -1.91 22.48
CA GLY A 77 -2.39 -1.22 21.26
C GLY A 77 -2.86 -2.17 20.17
N TYR A 78 -2.16 -3.27 19.97
CA TYR A 78 -2.56 -4.31 19.02
C TYR A 78 -3.89 -4.96 19.41
N SER A 79 -4.05 -5.36 20.68
CA SER A 79 -5.31 -5.94 21.16
C SER A 79 -6.48 -4.96 21.13
N ALA A 80 -6.23 -3.67 21.37
CA ALA A 80 -7.25 -2.63 21.24
C ALA A 80 -7.66 -2.41 19.79
N MET A 81 -6.70 -2.53 18.85
CA MET A 81 -6.97 -2.44 17.43
C MET A 81 -7.79 -3.64 16.93
N ASP A 82 -7.48 -4.86 17.40
CA ASP A 82 -8.26 -6.06 17.10
C ASP A 82 -9.69 -5.94 17.60
N LEU A 83 -9.88 -5.50 18.85
CA LEU A 83 -11.22 -5.25 19.41
C LEU A 83 -11.97 -4.13 18.67
N TYR A 84 -11.25 -3.12 18.18
CA TYR A 84 -11.85 -2.04 17.39
C TYR A 84 -12.28 -2.55 16.02
N ILE A 85 -11.46 -3.37 15.36
CA ILE A 85 -11.77 -4.01 14.08
C ILE A 85 -12.95 -4.98 14.26
N GLU A 86 -12.93 -5.82 15.29
CA GLU A 86 -14.01 -6.78 15.57
C GLU A 86 -15.34 -6.09 15.90
N ARG A 87 -15.29 -4.95 16.58
CA ARG A 87 -16.48 -4.17 16.96
C ARG A 87 -17.06 -3.34 15.81
N ASN A 88 -16.22 -2.96 14.84
CA ASN A 88 -16.61 -2.22 13.64
C ASN A 88 -16.60 -3.09 12.38
N ALA A 89 -16.12 -4.33 12.44
CA ALA A 89 -16.40 -5.32 11.42
C ALA A 89 -17.93 -5.52 11.41
N MET A 90 -18.58 -5.20 10.31
CA MET A 90 -19.94 -5.64 10.10
C MET A 90 -19.96 -7.15 10.34
N PRO A 91 -20.96 -7.69 11.05
CA PRO A 91 -21.05 -9.13 11.24
C PRO A 91 -21.00 -9.77 9.85
N GLU A 92 -19.95 -10.53 9.58
CA GLU A 92 -19.98 -11.51 8.51
C GLU A 92 -21.06 -12.51 8.90
N THR A 93 -22.27 -12.23 8.48
CA THR A 93 -23.30 -13.23 8.44
C THR A 93 -22.89 -14.19 7.33
N ILE A 94 -21.95 -15.09 7.65
CA ILE A 94 -21.81 -16.33 6.92
C ILE A 94 -23.06 -17.13 7.31
N ALA A 95 -24.15 -16.77 6.71
CA ALA A 95 -25.27 -17.65 6.58
C ALA A 95 -24.85 -18.73 5.57
N ASN A 96 -24.19 -19.78 6.05
CA ASN A 96 -24.35 -21.09 5.44
C ASN A 96 -25.82 -21.46 5.63
N THR A 97 -26.64 -20.84 4.85
CA THR A 97 -28.00 -21.26 4.64
C THR A 97 -27.99 -21.89 3.26
N ASP A 98 -28.01 -23.21 3.25
CA ASP A 98 -28.71 -23.97 2.22
C ASP A 98 -30.17 -23.51 2.20
N SER A 99 -30.38 -22.35 1.72
CA SER A 99 -31.66 -21.84 1.29
C SER A 99 -31.46 -21.46 -0.17
N SER A 100 -32.07 -22.28 -1.01
CA SER A 100 -32.62 -21.83 -2.27
C SER A 100 -33.42 -20.56 -2.00
N ALA A 101 -32.70 -19.47 -1.80
CA ALA A 101 -33.27 -18.13 -1.85
C ALA A 101 -33.83 -18.03 -3.27
N SER A 102 -35.14 -18.13 -3.37
CA SER A 102 -35.86 -17.72 -4.55
C SER A 102 -35.39 -16.27 -4.78
N PHE A 103 -34.46 -16.10 -5.70
CA PHE A 103 -34.23 -14.81 -6.33
C PHE A 103 -35.60 -14.44 -6.91
N SER A 104 -36.33 -13.58 -6.21
CA SER A 104 -37.38 -12.84 -6.87
C SER A 104 -36.63 -12.06 -7.96
N GLU A 105 -36.76 -12.50 -9.22
CA GLU A 105 -36.33 -11.72 -10.37
C GLU A 105 -37.05 -10.38 -10.27
N VAL A 106 -36.37 -9.43 -9.63
CA VAL A 106 -36.74 -8.03 -9.78
C VAL A 106 -36.38 -7.72 -11.23
N ASN A 107 -37.37 -7.74 -12.09
CA ASN A 107 -37.24 -7.41 -13.50
C ASN A 107 -36.96 -5.90 -13.59
N LEU A 108 -35.77 -5.50 -13.15
CA LEU A 108 -35.32 -4.12 -13.12
C LEU A 108 -34.91 -3.72 -14.53
N MET A 109 -35.84 -3.17 -15.28
CA MET A 109 -35.56 -2.58 -16.59
C MET A 109 -34.72 -1.30 -16.38
N LEU A 110 -33.40 -1.44 -16.45
CA LEU A 110 -32.48 -0.32 -16.39
C LEU A 110 -32.33 0.33 -17.77
N LYS A 111 -32.75 1.57 -17.88
CA LYS A 111 -32.42 2.45 -18.99
C LYS A 111 -31.38 3.44 -18.48
N SER A 112 -30.12 3.21 -18.81
CA SER A 112 -28.99 3.96 -18.20
C SER A 112 -28.35 4.92 -19.18
N LEU A 113 -28.07 6.14 -18.69
CA LEU A 113 -27.22 7.12 -19.35
C LEU A 113 -25.76 6.85 -18.98
N ALA A 114 -24.91 6.57 -19.98
CA ALA A 114 -23.47 6.40 -19.74
C ALA A 114 -22.75 7.75 -19.72
N VAL A 115 -21.98 8.00 -18.66
CA VAL A 115 -21.24 9.26 -18.49
C VAL A 115 -19.81 8.99 -18.05
N PRO A 116 -18.84 9.86 -18.40
CA PRO A 116 -17.51 9.79 -17.81
C PRO A 116 -17.55 10.00 -16.30
N SER A 117 -16.71 9.30 -15.53
CA SER A 117 -16.64 9.43 -14.07
C SER A 117 -16.44 10.89 -13.62
N LEU A 118 -15.63 11.65 -14.36
CA LEU A 118 -15.39 13.06 -14.08
C LEU A 118 -16.67 13.92 -14.11
N SER A 119 -17.71 13.50 -14.84
CA SER A 119 -19.00 14.20 -14.87
C SER A 119 -19.74 14.14 -13.54
N LEU A 120 -19.33 13.27 -12.63
CA LEU A 120 -19.88 13.13 -11.29
C LEU A 120 -19.16 14.01 -10.25
N ASP A 121 -18.08 14.68 -10.62
CA ASP A 121 -17.26 15.43 -9.66
C ASP A 121 -17.82 16.82 -9.36
N ALA A 122 -18.10 17.62 -10.36
CA ALA A 122 -18.55 18.97 -10.16
C ALA A 122 -20.08 19.04 -10.04
N SER A 123 -20.57 19.82 -9.07
CA SER A 123 -22.01 19.98 -8.85
C SER A 123 -22.78 20.39 -10.13
N VAL A 124 -22.21 21.28 -10.94
CA VAL A 124 -22.82 21.75 -12.18
C VAL A 124 -22.89 20.65 -13.26
N MET A 125 -21.84 19.85 -13.39
CA MET A 125 -21.84 18.74 -14.34
C MET A 125 -22.81 17.65 -13.91
N LEU A 126 -22.84 17.32 -12.62
CA LEU A 126 -23.76 16.34 -12.07
C LEU A 126 -25.24 16.79 -12.22
N ASP A 127 -25.51 18.07 -12.02
CA ASP A 127 -26.88 18.62 -12.25
C ASP A 127 -27.31 18.50 -13.71
N SER A 128 -26.38 18.69 -14.63
CA SER A 128 -26.64 18.48 -16.07
C SER A 128 -26.90 17.01 -16.40
N VAL A 129 -26.15 16.09 -15.77
CA VAL A 129 -26.36 14.64 -15.92
C VAL A 129 -27.75 14.23 -15.41
N ILE A 130 -28.11 14.70 -14.21
CA ILE A 130 -29.42 14.44 -13.62
C ILE A 130 -30.52 14.95 -14.54
N LYS A 131 -30.41 16.21 -14.97
CA LYS A 131 -31.39 16.80 -15.88
C LYS A 131 -31.51 16.03 -17.20
N SER A 132 -30.41 15.65 -17.81
CA SER A 132 -30.44 14.86 -19.04
C SER A 132 -31.06 13.48 -18.84
N ALA A 133 -30.83 12.86 -17.67
CA ALA A 133 -31.45 11.60 -17.33
C ALA A 133 -32.99 11.75 -17.17
N GLU A 134 -33.45 12.82 -16.52
CA GLU A 134 -34.85 13.13 -16.36
C GLU A 134 -35.52 13.45 -17.71
N ASP A 135 -34.95 14.34 -18.51
CA ASP A 135 -35.48 14.79 -19.80
C ASP A 135 -35.67 13.62 -20.80
N GLU A 136 -34.76 12.62 -20.76
CA GLU A 136 -34.81 11.45 -21.65
C GLU A 136 -35.38 10.19 -21.00
N ALA A 137 -35.93 10.30 -19.80
CA ALA A 137 -36.51 9.20 -19.01
C ALA A 137 -35.55 8.03 -18.81
N TYR A 138 -34.28 8.31 -18.47
CA TYR A 138 -33.35 7.33 -17.91
C TYR A 138 -33.61 7.15 -16.42
N ASN A 139 -33.57 5.91 -15.94
CA ASN A 139 -33.72 5.60 -14.52
C ASN A 139 -32.38 5.20 -13.86
N ALA A 140 -31.28 5.23 -14.62
CA ALA A 140 -29.97 4.91 -14.13
C ALA A 140 -28.88 5.78 -14.81
N VAL A 141 -27.76 5.93 -14.16
CA VAL A 141 -26.53 6.54 -14.69
C VAL A 141 -25.37 5.56 -14.50
N THR A 142 -24.72 5.19 -15.60
CA THR A 142 -23.55 4.29 -15.60
C THR A 142 -22.28 5.10 -15.78
N PHE A 143 -21.28 4.82 -14.96
CA PHE A 143 -19.96 5.45 -15.00
C PHE A 143 -18.86 4.47 -14.65
N ASP A 144 -17.65 4.73 -15.16
CA ASP A 144 -16.52 3.84 -14.95
C ASP A 144 -15.92 4.01 -13.55
N LEU A 145 -15.97 2.95 -12.75
CA LEU A 145 -15.17 2.81 -11.54
C LEU A 145 -13.75 2.37 -11.90
N LYS A 146 -13.63 1.38 -12.79
CA LYS A 146 -12.37 0.92 -13.36
C LYS A 146 -12.51 0.82 -14.88
N ARG A 147 -11.63 1.52 -15.59
CA ARG A 147 -11.60 1.58 -17.06
C ARG A 147 -10.82 0.42 -17.64
N ASP A 148 -10.90 0.24 -18.95
CA ASP A 148 -10.24 -0.85 -19.70
C ASP A 148 -8.70 -0.74 -19.64
N ASP A 149 -8.16 0.44 -19.50
CA ASP A 149 -6.71 0.65 -19.35
C ASP A 149 -6.19 0.38 -17.92
N GLY A 150 -7.07 0.04 -16.98
CA GLY A 150 -6.78 -0.18 -15.57
C GLY A 150 -6.89 1.07 -14.69
N THR A 151 -7.20 2.23 -15.28
CA THR A 151 -7.34 3.47 -14.49
C THR A 151 -8.63 3.47 -13.67
N ILE A 152 -8.55 4.06 -12.49
CA ILE A 152 -9.65 4.21 -11.54
C ILE A 152 -10.25 5.59 -11.66
N GLY A 153 -11.58 5.66 -11.76
CA GLY A 153 -12.35 6.88 -12.01
C GLY A 153 -12.86 7.59 -10.76
N TYR A 154 -12.41 7.21 -9.57
CA TYR A 154 -12.80 7.84 -8.29
C TYR A 154 -11.59 7.92 -7.35
N GLU A 155 -11.70 8.74 -6.29
CA GLU A 155 -10.67 8.81 -5.24
C GLU A 155 -10.77 7.59 -4.33
N SER A 156 -9.97 6.57 -4.64
CA SER A 156 -9.88 5.33 -3.87
C SER A 156 -8.93 5.46 -2.68
N LYS A 157 -9.27 4.79 -1.58
CA LYS A 157 -8.44 4.65 -0.37
C LYS A 157 -7.72 3.31 -0.32
N LEU A 158 -7.93 2.44 -1.31
CA LEU A 158 -7.29 1.13 -1.36
C LEU A 158 -5.77 1.27 -1.57
N ALA A 159 -5.00 0.65 -0.67
CA ALA A 159 -3.55 0.71 -0.68
C ALA A 159 -2.96 0.21 -2.02
N THR A 160 -3.55 -0.83 -2.61
CA THR A 160 -3.16 -1.40 -3.90
C THR A 160 -3.31 -0.37 -5.03
N ILE A 161 -4.46 0.32 -5.11
CA ILE A 161 -4.73 1.34 -6.12
C ILE A 161 -3.76 2.51 -5.99
N MET A 162 -3.51 2.94 -4.75
CA MET A 162 -2.56 4.02 -4.45
C MET A 162 -1.13 3.63 -4.81
N ALA A 163 -0.72 2.41 -4.49
CA ALA A 163 0.64 1.91 -4.77
C ALA A 163 0.93 1.84 -6.26
N TYR A 164 -0.05 1.49 -7.08
CA TYR A 164 0.09 1.45 -8.54
C TYR A 164 -0.16 2.79 -9.24
N GLY A 165 -0.61 3.81 -8.51
CA GLY A 165 -0.93 5.11 -9.10
C GLY A 165 -2.05 5.04 -10.13
N ALA A 166 -3.05 4.16 -9.91
CA ALA A 166 -4.08 3.87 -10.89
C ALA A 166 -5.16 4.95 -10.99
N VAL A 167 -5.25 5.88 -10.04
CA VAL A 167 -6.27 6.94 -10.05
C VAL A 167 -5.96 7.97 -11.15
N THR A 168 -6.92 8.20 -12.05
CA THR A 168 -6.77 9.16 -13.14
C THR A 168 -8.09 9.87 -13.40
N SER A 169 -8.08 11.20 -13.39
CA SER A 169 -9.28 12.05 -13.56
C SER A 169 -10.46 11.56 -12.70
N PRO A 170 -10.27 11.46 -11.38
CA PRO A 170 -11.26 10.88 -10.49
C PRO A 170 -12.44 11.81 -10.26
N ALA A 171 -13.59 11.23 -9.93
CA ALA A 171 -14.66 11.92 -9.23
C ALA A 171 -14.26 12.06 -7.74
N SER A 172 -13.90 13.25 -7.28
CA SER A 172 -13.35 13.50 -5.94
C SER A 172 -14.38 13.32 -4.82
N GLU A 173 -15.65 13.57 -5.09
CA GLU A 173 -16.74 13.48 -4.12
C GLU A 173 -17.78 12.42 -4.51
N LEU A 174 -17.33 11.26 -5.00
CA LEU A 174 -18.22 10.22 -5.55
C LEU A 174 -19.37 9.87 -4.60
N GLU A 175 -19.12 9.72 -3.30
CA GLU A 175 -20.16 9.39 -2.32
C GLU A 175 -21.28 10.43 -2.27
N LYS A 176 -20.94 11.73 -2.36
CA LYS A 176 -21.95 12.80 -2.40
C LYS A 176 -22.73 12.77 -3.71
N SER A 177 -22.06 12.49 -4.81
CA SER A 177 -22.67 12.39 -6.12
C SER A 177 -23.63 11.21 -6.21
N ILE A 178 -23.27 10.06 -5.65
CA ILE A 178 -24.16 8.89 -5.52
C ILE A 178 -25.41 9.25 -4.72
N LYS A 179 -25.28 9.90 -3.57
CA LYS A 179 -26.42 10.34 -2.76
C LYS A 179 -27.32 11.30 -3.53
N LYS A 180 -26.74 12.19 -4.34
CA LYS A 180 -27.50 13.15 -5.13
C LYS A 180 -28.28 12.47 -6.26
N LEU A 181 -27.69 11.51 -6.96
CA LEU A 181 -28.37 10.66 -7.94
C LEU A 181 -29.54 9.89 -7.31
N THR A 182 -29.27 9.23 -6.18
CA THR A 182 -30.30 8.45 -5.47
C THR A 182 -31.45 9.34 -4.97
N ASN A 183 -31.17 10.55 -4.54
CA ASN A 183 -32.23 11.52 -4.14
C ASN A 183 -33.06 12.02 -5.33
N ALA A 184 -32.56 11.90 -6.54
CA ALA A 184 -33.26 12.18 -7.79
C ALA A 184 -33.91 10.91 -8.39
N ASP A 185 -34.05 9.82 -7.62
CA ASP A 185 -34.59 8.53 -8.04
C ASP A 185 -33.82 7.90 -9.23
N ILE A 186 -32.54 8.27 -9.40
CA ILE A 186 -31.64 7.71 -10.43
C ILE A 186 -30.73 6.70 -9.80
N ILE A 187 -30.66 5.49 -10.36
CA ILE A 187 -29.85 4.40 -9.89
C ILE A 187 -28.38 4.58 -10.35
N PRO A 188 -27.41 4.74 -9.44
CA PRO A 188 -25.99 4.77 -9.80
C PRO A 188 -25.50 3.37 -10.16
N VAL A 189 -24.95 3.20 -11.36
CA VAL A 189 -24.40 1.94 -11.86
C VAL A 189 -22.88 2.09 -12.05
N GLY A 190 -22.11 1.33 -11.28
CA GLY A 190 -20.65 1.31 -11.38
C GLY A 190 -20.16 0.31 -12.41
N ARG A 191 -19.54 0.77 -13.51
CA ARG A 191 -18.90 -0.14 -14.48
C ARG A 191 -17.47 -0.47 -14.03
N ILE A 192 -17.14 -1.76 -14.07
CA ILE A 192 -15.81 -2.29 -13.76
C ILE A 192 -15.36 -3.16 -14.93
N SER A 193 -14.29 -2.74 -15.60
CA SER A 193 -13.55 -3.59 -16.54
C SER A 193 -12.73 -4.59 -15.71
N CYS A 194 -13.13 -5.86 -15.69
CA CYS A 194 -12.59 -6.82 -14.76
C CYS A 194 -11.13 -7.17 -15.06
N TYR A 195 -10.86 -7.73 -16.23
CA TYR A 195 -9.53 -8.28 -16.51
C TYR A 195 -8.68 -7.44 -17.45
N LYS A 196 -9.22 -6.52 -18.26
CA LYS A 196 -8.40 -5.56 -19.00
C LYS A 196 -7.72 -4.60 -18.02
N ASP A 197 -6.38 -4.57 -18.01
CA ASP A 197 -5.61 -3.72 -17.10
C ASP A 197 -4.17 -3.55 -17.56
N ASN A 198 -3.81 -2.35 -17.96
CA ASN A 198 -2.44 -2.01 -18.36
C ASN A 198 -1.56 -1.54 -17.20
N ILE A 199 -2.15 -1.25 -16.05
CA ILE A 199 -1.45 -0.67 -14.91
C ILE A 199 -0.90 -1.78 -14.03
N ILE A 200 -1.77 -2.67 -13.52
CA ILE A 200 -1.33 -3.76 -12.65
C ILE A 200 -0.45 -4.72 -13.43
N THR A 201 -0.85 -5.13 -14.63
CA THR A 201 -0.08 -6.07 -15.46
C THR A 201 1.33 -5.58 -15.77
N ARG A 202 1.57 -4.25 -15.81
CA ARG A 202 2.91 -3.69 -15.97
C ARG A 202 3.73 -3.73 -14.69
N SER A 203 3.08 -3.53 -13.57
CA SER A 203 3.73 -3.43 -12.26
C SER A 203 3.94 -4.79 -11.62
N ASP A 204 3.01 -5.71 -11.87
CA ASP A 204 3.04 -7.11 -11.44
C ASP A 204 2.83 -8.04 -12.65
N ILE A 205 3.96 -8.42 -13.28
CA ILE A 205 3.97 -9.24 -14.49
C ILE A 205 3.41 -10.65 -14.20
N ASP A 206 3.49 -11.11 -12.96
CA ASP A 206 3.05 -12.47 -12.61
C ASP A 206 1.53 -12.57 -12.55
N SER A 207 0.85 -11.49 -12.25
CA SER A 207 -0.62 -11.40 -12.30
C SER A 207 -1.20 -11.28 -13.72
N ALA A 208 -0.36 -11.11 -14.75
CA ALA A 208 -0.80 -10.92 -16.12
C ALA A 208 -0.95 -12.24 -16.90
N ILE A 209 -1.85 -12.27 -17.88
CA ILE A 209 -1.85 -13.31 -18.91
C ILE A 209 -0.58 -13.18 -19.75
N LYS A 210 0.11 -14.31 -19.97
CA LYS A 210 1.41 -14.35 -20.67
C LYS A 210 1.29 -15.06 -22.03
N ASP A 211 2.02 -14.53 -22.99
CA ASP A 211 2.35 -15.21 -24.24
C ASP A 211 3.85 -15.55 -24.22
N GLY A 212 4.16 -16.78 -23.89
CA GLY A 212 5.52 -17.24 -23.64
C GLY A 212 6.16 -16.52 -22.45
N LYS A 213 7.16 -15.67 -22.70
CA LYS A 213 7.86 -14.88 -21.67
C LYS A 213 7.37 -13.45 -21.53
N SER A 214 6.48 -13.01 -22.43
CA SER A 214 5.99 -11.65 -22.49
C SER A 214 4.55 -11.57 -21.99
N ILE A 215 4.13 -10.36 -21.59
CA ILE A 215 2.71 -10.09 -21.29
C ILE A 215 1.94 -10.15 -22.59
N TYR A 216 0.86 -10.94 -22.60
CA TYR A 216 -0.09 -10.94 -23.73
C TYR A 216 -0.74 -9.57 -23.87
N ARG A 217 -0.90 -9.14 -25.12
CA ARG A 217 -1.66 -7.93 -25.47
C ARG A 217 -2.56 -8.21 -26.66
N ASP A 218 -3.77 -7.67 -26.59
CA ASP A 218 -4.69 -7.72 -27.73
C ASP A 218 -4.27 -6.77 -28.87
N ASN A 219 -5.06 -6.75 -29.94
CA ASN A 219 -4.81 -5.91 -31.10
C ASN A 219 -4.92 -4.40 -30.80
N GLU A 220 -5.57 -4.03 -29.70
CA GLU A 220 -5.72 -2.65 -29.23
C GLU A 220 -4.60 -2.26 -28.24
N GLY A 221 -3.76 -3.23 -27.87
CA GLY A 221 -2.63 -3.01 -26.96
C GLY A 221 -2.97 -3.18 -25.48
N TYR A 222 -4.17 -3.66 -25.14
CA TYR A 222 -4.53 -3.94 -23.76
C TYR A 222 -3.92 -5.25 -23.26
N ALA A 223 -3.43 -5.23 -22.06
CA ALA A 223 -3.03 -6.42 -21.30
C ALA A 223 -4.18 -6.87 -20.38
N TYR A 224 -4.08 -8.11 -19.96
CA TYR A 224 -5.15 -8.75 -19.16
C TYR A 224 -4.58 -9.36 -17.89
N LEU A 225 -5.28 -9.16 -16.79
CA LEU A 225 -5.07 -9.88 -15.54
C LEU A 225 -5.45 -11.37 -15.75
N ASN A 226 -4.72 -12.24 -15.12
CA ASN A 226 -5.01 -13.68 -15.17
C ASN A 226 -6.24 -13.99 -14.29
N PRO A 227 -7.36 -14.44 -14.87
CA PRO A 227 -8.58 -14.74 -14.10
C PRO A 227 -8.43 -15.92 -13.13
N ASN A 228 -7.38 -16.74 -13.30
CA ASN A 228 -7.07 -17.85 -12.39
C ASN A 228 -6.16 -17.41 -11.22
N ASP A 229 -5.80 -16.14 -11.13
CA ASP A 229 -4.99 -15.60 -10.05
C ASP A 229 -5.90 -14.93 -9.00
N ASP A 230 -5.75 -15.36 -7.74
CA ASP A 230 -6.48 -14.79 -6.62
C ASP A 230 -6.24 -13.28 -6.47
N THR A 231 -5.09 -12.77 -6.93
CA THR A 231 -4.76 -11.35 -6.93
C THR A 231 -5.77 -10.55 -7.76
N ALA A 232 -6.10 -11.03 -8.97
CA ALA A 232 -7.06 -10.37 -9.85
C ALA A 232 -8.47 -10.37 -9.24
N TYR A 233 -8.90 -11.50 -8.69
CA TYR A 233 -10.19 -11.62 -8.02
C TYR A 233 -10.29 -10.68 -6.80
N ASN A 234 -9.29 -10.71 -5.92
CA ASN A 234 -9.27 -9.90 -4.70
C ASN A 234 -9.20 -8.40 -5.02
N TYR A 235 -8.50 -8.02 -6.09
CA TYR A 235 -8.45 -6.65 -6.55
C TYR A 235 -9.83 -6.13 -6.98
N ILE A 236 -10.53 -6.86 -7.85
CA ILE A 236 -11.89 -6.50 -8.31
C ILE A 236 -12.87 -6.49 -7.12
N LYS A 237 -12.81 -7.50 -6.27
CA LYS A 237 -13.63 -7.59 -5.05
C LYS A 237 -13.43 -6.36 -4.16
N SER A 238 -12.18 -5.92 -3.94
CA SER A 238 -11.90 -4.76 -3.09
C SER A 238 -12.48 -3.46 -3.65
N ILE A 239 -12.48 -3.27 -4.98
CA ILE A 239 -13.12 -2.14 -5.64
C ILE A 239 -14.64 -2.16 -5.42
N ILE A 240 -15.26 -3.32 -5.58
CA ILE A 240 -16.70 -3.49 -5.35
C ILE A 240 -17.06 -3.19 -3.90
N GLU A 241 -16.30 -3.72 -2.94
CA GLU A 241 -16.54 -3.51 -1.50
C GLU A 241 -16.38 -2.03 -1.11
N GLU A 242 -15.33 -1.37 -1.58
CA GLU A 242 -15.12 0.06 -1.32
C GLU A 242 -16.26 0.90 -1.89
N THR A 243 -16.64 0.69 -3.14
CA THR A 243 -17.66 1.50 -3.81
C THR A 243 -19.07 1.16 -3.36
N LYS A 244 -19.32 -0.08 -2.92
CA LYS A 244 -20.54 -0.47 -2.22
C LYS A 244 -20.71 0.29 -0.91
N ALA A 245 -19.63 0.49 -0.16
CA ALA A 245 -19.65 1.31 1.06
C ALA A 245 -19.98 2.79 0.77
N MET A 246 -19.70 3.29 -0.45
CA MET A 246 -20.09 4.63 -0.90
C MET A 246 -21.56 4.73 -1.36
N GLY A 247 -22.26 3.59 -1.45
CA GLY A 247 -23.70 3.53 -1.79
C GLY A 247 -24.02 2.98 -3.17
N ILE A 248 -23.07 2.47 -3.93
CA ILE A 248 -23.34 1.79 -5.21
C ILE A 248 -23.86 0.39 -4.92
N THR A 249 -25.04 0.08 -5.48
CA THR A 249 -25.69 -1.23 -5.30
C THR A 249 -25.79 -2.05 -6.59
N VAL A 250 -25.58 -1.40 -7.73
CA VAL A 250 -25.63 -2.05 -9.05
C VAL A 250 -24.28 -1.90 -9.74
N PHE A 251 -23.77 -3.03 -10.20
CA PHE A 251 -22.48 -3.11 -10.90
C PHE A 251 -22.63 -3.71 -12.28
N LEU A 252 -21.98 -3.09 -13.26
CA LEU A 252 -21.79 -3.63 -14.59
C LEU A 252 -20.37 -4.19 -14.68
N LEU A 253 -20.25 -5.52 -14.66
CA LEU A 253 -18.98 -6.20 -14.83
C LEU A 253 -18.73 -6.46 -16.31
N ASP A 254 -17.69 -5.87 -16.84
CA ASP A 254 -17.31 -5.96 -18.25
C ASP A 254 -15.93 -6.62 -18.39
N ASN A 255 -15.60 -7.11 -19.60
CA ASN A 255 -14.33 -7.82 -19.85
C ASN A 255 -14.07 -8.96 -18.84
N THR A 256 -15.08 -9.80 -18.63
CA THR A 256 -15.05 -10.94 -17.68
C THR A 256 -14.53 -12.23 -18.30
N THR A 257 -14.28 -12.24 -19.61
CA THR A 257 -13.80 -13.39 -20.40
C THR A 257 -12.67 -12.95 -21.31
#